data_b007bc13f61ad6d73fd3511c37a71c4e
#
_entry.id   b007bc13f61ad6d73fd3511c37a71c4e
#
_cell.length_a   1.000
_cell.length_b   1.000
_cell.length_c   1.000
_cell.angle_alpha   90.00
_cell.angle_beta   90.00
_cell.angle_gamma   90.00
#
_symmetry.space_group_name_H-M   'P 1'
#
loop_
_entity.id
_entity.type
_entity.pdbx_description
1 polymer ?
#
loop_
_entity_poly.entity_id
_entity_poly.type
_entity_poly.pdbx_seq_one_letter_code
_entity_poly.pdbx_strand_id
1 'polypeptide(L)'
;MEPDVNRDQIPLRDGTRLEVRPIRPDDADALVALHARLSADSIYRRYFGVRPHLAPADVDRFTRVDGRTRFALVAMRGTDLVAVARYEGRAGHSSAEIAVVVDDTLQHQGVGRSLLERLVDVAREAGLDTLAADVLAGNAAMLALLRTLDLPQRTESDGDTVTVLVDLSGTALPAARRERARRHLARARSVAPP
;
A
#
# COMPACT_ATOMS: atom_id res chain seq x y z
N MET A 1 -24.27 -0.35 19.18
CA MET A 1 -22.80 -0.17 19.17
C MET A 1 -22.47 0.32 17.77
N GLU A 2 -22.37 1.65 17.61
CA GLU A 2 -22.06 2.25 16.31
C GLU A 2 -20.70 1.72 15.81
N PRO A 3 -20.56 1.34 14.54
CA PRO A 3 -19.27 0.99 14.00
C PRO A 3 -18.36 2.21 14.13
N ASP A 4 -17.19 2.02 14.71
CA ASP A 4 -16.15 3.03 14.91
C ASP A 4 -15.65 3.56 13.53
N VAL A 5 -16.45 4.43 12.94
CA VAL A 5 -16.29 5.01 11.59
C VAL A 5 -14.98 5.79 11.45
N ASN A 6 -14.37 6.16 12.59
CA ASN A 6 -13.25 7.11 12.61
C ASN A 6 -11.86 6.46 12.50
N ARG A 7 -11.73 5.12 12.64
CA ARG A 7 -10.41 4.45 12.67
C ARG A 7 -9.82 4.11 11.31
N ASP A 8 -10.64 4.03 10.27
CA ASP A 8 -10.21 3.66 8.92
C ASP A 8 -10.29 4.85 7.95
N GLN A 9 -10.02 6.05 8.44
CA GLN A 9 -10.03 7.28 7.63
C GLN A 9 -8.69 8.00 7.69
N ILE A 10 -8.37 8.72 6.61
CA ILE A 10 -7.23 9.65 6.52
C ILE A 10 -7.81 11.06 6.38
N PRO A 11 -7.59 11.96 7.34
CA PRO A 11 -7.98 13.35 7.19
C PRO A 11 -7.03 14.06 6.21
N LEU A 12 -7.59 14.87 5.31
CA LEU A 12 -6.85 15.77 4.43
C LEU A 12 -6.82 17.18 5.00
N ARG A 13 -5.93 18.02 4.45
CA ARG A 13 -5.76 19.41 4.88
C ARG A 13 -6.99 20.29 4.64
N ASP A 14 -7.80 19.95 3.63
CA ASP A 14 -9.04 20.63 3.27
C ASP A 14 -10.25 20.22 4.14
N GLY A 15 -10.03 19.36 5.14
CA GLY A 15 -11.07 18.85 6.03
C GLY A 15 -11.82 17.63 5.50
N THR A 16 -11.60 17.24 4.24
CA THR A 16 -12.17 15.99 3.69
C THR A 16 -11.50 14.77 4.33
N ARG A 17 -12.16 13.61 4.23
CA ARG A 17 -11.63 12.35 4.77
C ARG A 17 -11.66 11.29 3.69
N LEU A 18 -10.56 10.55 3.58
CA LEU A 18 -10.48 9.39 2.71
C LEU A 18 -10.83 8.14 3.52
N GLU A 19 -11.71 7.31 3.00
CA GLU A 19 -11.95 5.98 3.56
C GLU A 19 -10.78 5.06 3.21
N VAL A 20 -10.30 4.28 4.19
CA VAL A 20 -9.26 3.27 3.98
C VAL A 20 -9.84 1.88 4.18
N ARG A 21 -9.66 1.01 3.20
CA ARG A 21 -10.12 -0.37 3.23
C ARG A 21 -9.25 -1.29 2.37
N PRO A 22 -9.34 -2.60 2.53
CA PRO A 22 -8.76 -3.53 1.55
C PRO A 22 -9.35 -3.32 0.16
N ILE A 23 -8.52 -3.52 -0.86
CA ILE A 23 -8.95 -3.54 -2.26
C ILE A 23 -9.89 -4.72 -2.50
N ARG A 24 -10.78 -4.58 -3.48
CA ARG A 24 -11.78 -5.59 -3.88
C ARG A 24 -11.73 -5.79 -5.39
N PRO A 25 -12.20 -6.93 -5.92
CA PRO A 25 -12.33 -7.14 -7.36
C PRO A 25 -13.15 -6.05 -8.05
N ASP A 26 -14.20 -5.54 -7.40
CA ASP A 26 -15.08 -4.46 -7.91
C ASP A 26 -14.38 -3.10 -8.02
N ASP A 27 -13.16 -2.96 -7.48
CA ASP A 27 -12.35 -1.73 -7.62
C ASP A 27 -11.58 -1.69 -8.94
N ALA A 28 -11.74 -2.66 -9.84
CA ALA A 28 -10.99 -2.76 -11.09
C ALA A 28 -11.05 -1.46 -11.92
N ASP A 29 -12.26 -0.95 -12.18
CA ASP A 29 -12.46 0.28 -12.96
C ASP A 29 -11.89 1.51 -12.24
N ALA A 30 -12.06 1.61 -10.93
CA ALA A 30 -11.50 2.69 -10.12
C ALA A 30 -9.96 2.67 -10.09
N LEU A 31 -9.35 1.48 -10.09
CA LEU A 31 -7.90 1.31 -10.19
C LEU A 31 -7.37 1.75 -11.56
N VAL A 32 -8.05 1.37 -12.65
CA VAL A 32 -7.72 1.82 -14.01
C VAL A 32 -7.86 3.34 -14.12
N ALA A 33 -8.93 3.91 -13.55
CA ALA A 33 -9.16 5.35 -13.54
C ALA A 33 -8.07 6.10 -12.73
N LEU A 34 -7.61 5.58 -11.59
CA LEU A 34 -6.47 6.15 -10.88
C LEU A 34 -5.23 6.13 -11.77
N HIS A 35 -4.90 4.98 -12.37
CA HIS A 35 -3.72 4.85 -13.23
C HIS A 35 -3.73 5.87 -14.39
N ALA A 36 -4.88 6.07 -15.01
CA ALA A 36 -5.04 7.02 -16.12
C ALA A 36 -4.86 8.50 -15.71
N ARG A 37 -5.01 8.83 -14.42
CA ARG A 37 -4.80 10.19 -13.88
C ARG A 37 -3.37 10.45 -13.42
N LEU A 38 -2.54 9.41 -13.27
CA LEU A 38 -1.17 9.58 -12.85
C LEU A 38 -0.34 10.26 -13.94
N SER A 39 0.59 11.10 -13.53
CA SER A 39 1.61 11.65 -14.43
C SER A 39 2.54 10.55 -14.95
N ALA A 40 3.16 10.80 -16.09
CA ALA A 40 4.17 9.90 -16.65
C ALA A 40 5.34 9.64 -15.66
N ASP A 41 5.70 10.65 -14.85
CA ASP A 41 6.72 10.54 -13.82
C ASP A 41 6.28 9.60 -12.69
N SER A 42 5.05 9.73 -12.19
CA SER A 42 4.50 8.82 -11.16
C SER A 42 4.39 7.39 -11.66
N ILE A 43 3.99 7.19 -12.92
CA ILE A 43 3.97 5.87 -13.57
C ILE A 43 5.40 5.31 -13.67
N TYR A 44 6.36 6.10 -14.16
CA TYR A 44 7.74 5.66 -14.32
C TYR A 44 8.36 5.27 -12.97
N ARG A 45 8.17 6.08 -11.94
CA ARG A 45 8.65 5.79 -10.56
C ARG A 45 8.04 4.53 -9.97
N ARG A 46 6.80 4.18 -10.36
CA ARG A 46 6.09 2.99 -9.85
C ARG A 46 6.48 1.71 -10.59
N TYR A 47 6.70 1.77 -11.90
CA TYR A 47 6.86 0.59 -12.75
C TYR A 47 8.25 0.48 -13.37
N PHE A 48 9.14 1.42 -13.12
CA PHE A 48 10.50 1.48 -13.71
C PHE A 48 10.48 1.51 -15.24
N GLY A 49 9.41 2.02 -15.81
CA GLY A 49 9.21 2.07 -17.24
C GLY A 49 7.93 2.77 -17.66
N VAL A 50 7.77 2.92 -18.96
CA VAL A 50 6.57 3.50 -19.57
C VAL A 50 5.45 2.46 -19.51
N ARG A 51 4.36 2.80 -18.85
CA ARG A 51 3.17 1.93 -18.74
C ARG A 51 1.91 2.77 -18.90
N PRO A 52 1.52 3.11 -20.14
CA PRO A 52 0.39 4.02 -20.39
C PRO A 52 -0.96 3.43 -19.94
N HIS A 53 -1.07 2.09 -19.90
CA HIS A 53 -2.27 1.38 -19.46
C HIS A 53 -1.91 0.20 -18.60
N LEU A 54 -2.80 -0.17 -17.68
CA LEU A 54 -2.74 -1.45 -16.98
C LEU A 54 -3.31 -2.55 -17.88
N ALA A 55 -2.57 -3.64 -18.05
CA ALA A 55 -3.11 -4.81 -18.74
C ALA A 55 -4.25 -5.43 -17.92
N PRO A 56 -5.29 -6.04 -18.53
CA PRO A 56 -6.38 -6.70 -17.81
C PRO A 56 -5.89 -7.73 -16.79
N ALA A 57 -4.84 -8.49 -17.12
CA ALA A 57 -4.24 -9.45 -16.20
C ALA A 57 -3.59 -8.78 -14.97
N ASP A 58 -3.01 -7.58 -15.12
CA ASP A 58 -2.48 -6.81 -14.00
C ASP A 58 -3.61 -6.26 -13.12
N VAL A 59 -4.69 -5.76 -13.73
CA VAL A 59 -5.87 -5.28 -12.99
C VAL A 59 -6.46 -6.41 -12.16
N ASP A 60 -6.66 -7.58 -12.75
CA ASP A 60 -7.16 -8.77 -12.05
C ASP A 60 -6.21 -9.17 -10.90
N ARG A 61 -4.91 -9.29 -11.16
CA ARG A 61 -3.89 -9.60 -10.13
C ARG A 61 -3.89 -8.57 -9.00
N PHE A 62 -4.08 -7.29 -9.33
CA PHE A 62 -4.00 -6.19 -8.37
C PHE A 62 -5.24 -6.06 -7.51
N THR A 63 -6.40 -6.47 -7.99
CA THR A 63 -7.67 -6.38 -7.26
C THR A 63 -8.06 -7.69 -6.56
N ARG A 64 -7.64 -8.85 -7.08
CA ARG A 64 -7.88 -10.16 -6.47
C ARG A 64 -6.74 -10.56 -5.55
N VAL A 65 -6.73 -10.03 -4.34
CA VAL A 65 -5.74 -10.34 -3.30
C VAL A 65 -6.24 -11.48 -2.41
N ASP A 66 -5.31 -12.30 -1.90
CA ASP A 66 -5.63 -13.47 -1.05
C ASP A 66 -5.63 -13.14 0.47
N GLY A 67 -5.21 -11.93 0.83
CA GLY A 67 -5.09 -11.53 2.24
C GLY A 67 -4.02 -12.29 3.02
N ARG A 68 -3.06 -12.93 2.32
CA ARG A 68 -1.94 -13.70 2.90
C ARG A 68 -0.63 -13.32 2.24
N THR A 69 -0.40 -13.80 1.00
CA THR A 69 0.80 -13.48 0.22
C THR A 69 0.64 -12.18 -0.55
N ARG A 70 -0.58 -11.79 -0.88
CA ARG A 70 -0.90 -10.52 -1.55
C ARG A 70 -1.97 -9.78 -0.77
N PHE A 71 -1.70 -8.52 -0.52
CA PHE A 71 -2.64 -7.65 0.17
C PHE A 71 -2.50 -6.21 -0.34
N ALA A 72 -3.60 -5.47 -0.40
CA ALA A 72 -3.57 -4.06 -0.73
C ALA A 72 -4.62 -3.28 0.07
N LEU A 73 -4.22 -2.08 0.52
CA LEU A 73 -5.11 -1.04 1.05
C LEU A 73 -5.32 0.02 -0.01
N VAL A 74 -6.54 0.49 -0.12
CA VAL A 74 -6.92 1.63 -0.95
C VAL A 74 -7.41 2.78 -0.08
N ALA A 75 -7.15 4.01 -0.55
CA ALA A 75 -7.80 5.20 -0.03
C ALA A 75 -8.83 5.67 -1.05
N MET A 76 -10.07 5.89 -0.59
CA MET A 76 -11.21 6.26 -1.41
C MET A 76 -11.67 7.67 -1.05
N ARG A 77 -11.95 8.49 -2.08
CA ARG A 77 -12.67 9.75 -1.97
C ARG A 77 -14.06 9.55 -2.61
N GLY A 78 -15.06 9.21 -1.80
CA GLY A 78 -16.33 8.72 -2.34
C GLY A 78 -16.11 7.44 -3.15
N THR A 79 -16.42 7.46 -4.44
CA THR A 79 -16.21 6.35 -5.37
C THR A 79 -14.81 6.33 -6.01
N ASP A 80 -14.05 7.42 -5.89
CA ASP A 80 -12.75 7.54 -6.53
C ASP A 80 -11.67 6.88 -5.71
N LEU A 81 -10.96 5.94 -6.30
CA LEU A 81 -9.74 5.37 -5.75
C LEU A 81 -8.60 6.37 -5.99
N VAL A 82 -8.02 6.90 -4.90
CA VAL A 82 -7.02 7.97 -4.98
C VAL A 82 -5.63 7.54 -4.49
N ALA A 83 -5.51 6.40 -3.84
CA ALA A 83 -4.21 5.85 -3.47
C ALA A 83 -4.29 4.35 -3.22
N VAL A 84 -3.18 3.65 -3.44
CA VAL A 84 -3.00 2.21 -3.16
C VAL A 84 -1.66 2.00 -2.48
N ALA A 85 -1.64 1.22 -1.40
CA ALA A 85 -0.44 0.62 -0.85
C ALA A 85 -0.62 -0.90 -0.81
N ARG A 86 0.38 -1.66 -1.26
CA ARG A 86 0.29 -3.13 -1.36
C ARG A 86 1.56 -3.82 -0.95
N TYR A 87 1.45 -5.07 -0.55
CA TYR A 87 2.57 -6.00 -0.54
C TYR A 87 2.28 -7.24 -1.40
N GLU A 88 3.34 -7.80 -1.96
CA GLU A 88 3.32 -9.08 -2.67
C GLU A 88 4.50 -9.93 -2.20
N GLY A 89 4.21 -11.09 -1.65
CA GLY A 89 5.18 -12.09 -1.18
C GLY A 89 4.93 -13.44 -1.82
N ARG A 90 5.66 -14.44 -1.35
CA ARG A 90 5.54 -15.84 -1.78
C ARG A 90 5.09 -16.72 -0.61
N ALA A 91 4.28 -17.72 -0.90
CA ALA A 91 3.88 -18.69 0.11
C ALA A 91 5.11 -19.37 0.74
N GLY A 92 5.11 -19.47 2.08
CA GLY A 92 6.23 -20.04 2.83
C GLY A 92 7.41 -19.10 3.09
N HIS A 93 7.35 -17.83 2.62
CA HIS A 93 8.36 -16.81 2.91
C HIS A 93 7.80 -15.76 3.88
N SER A 94 8.66 -15.22 4.73
CA SER A 94 8.31 -14.13 5.66
C SER A 94 8.67 -12.73 5.12
N SER A 95 8.99 -12.63 3.83
CA SER A 95 9.32 -11.37 3.14
C SER A 95 8.34 -11.07 2.02
N ALA A 96 8.07 -9.79 1.78
CA ALA A 96 7.23 -9.33 0.69
C ALA A 96 7.76 -8.01 0.09
N GLU A 97 7.53 -7.81 -1.20
CA GLU A 97 7.76 -6.55 -1.88
C GLU A 97 6.60 -5.58 -1.61
N ILE A 98 6.90 -4.30 -1.40
CA ILE A 98 5.88 -3.26 -1.23
C ILE A 98 5.90 -2.24 -2.35
N ALA A 99 4.73 -1.67 -2.60
CA ALA A 99 4.58 -0.54 -3.52
C ALA A 99 3.46 0.40 -3.04
N VAL A 100 3.66 1.69 -3.28
CA VAL A 100 2.70 2.75 -2.94
C VAL A 100 2.51 3.64 -4.16
N VAL A 101 1.26 3.99 -4.43
CA VAL A 101 0.85 4.99 -5.44
C VAL A 101 -0.16 5.93 -4.81
N VAL A 102 0.01 7.22 -5.04
CA VAL A 102 -0.92 8.27 -4.62
C VAL A 102 -1.18 9.16 -5.82
N ASP A 103 -2.45 9.48 -6.06
CA ASP A 103 -2.88 10.49 -7.06
C ASP A 103 -2.04 11.77 -6.89
N ASP A 104 -1.49 12.31 -7.99
CA ASP A 104 -0.54 13.42 -7.96
C ASP A 104 -1.09 14.64 -7.20
N THR A 105 -2.40 14.88 -7.29
CA THR A 105 -3.07 15.99 -6.59
C THR A 105 -3.13 15.84 -5.06
N LEU A 106 -2.91 14.62 -4.55
CA LEU A 106 -2.96 14.27 -3.13
C LEU A 106 -1.60 13.89 -2.54
N GLN A 107 -0.55 13.97 -3.35
CA GLN A 107 0.81 13.78 -2.83
C GLN A 107 1.16 14.86 -1.81
N HIS A 108 2.13 14.57 -0.94
CA HIS A 108 2.59 15.47 0.13
C HIS A 108 1.53 15.87 1.17
N GLN A 109 0.37 15.20 1.21
CA GLN A 109 -0.70 15.39 2.19
C GLN A 109 -0.75 14.30 3.28
N GLY A 110 0.27 13.45 3.35
CA GLY A 110 0.36 12.36 4.34
C GLY A 110 -0.40 11.08 3.97
N VAL A 111 -1.06 11.04 2.81
CA VAL A 111 -1.85 9.86 2.38
C VAL A 111 -0.98 8.62 2.24
N GLY A 112 0.15 8.73 1.52
CA GLY A 112 1.07 7.60 1.34
C GLY A 112 1.63 7.08 2.67
N ARG A 113 2.02 7.99 3.58
CA ARG A 113 2.50 7.63 4.92
C ARG A 113 1.44 6.87 5.70
N SER A 114 0.23 7.40 5.73
CA SER A 114 -0.87 6.81 6.48
C SER A 114 -1.27 5.42 5.97
N LEU A 115 -1.22 5.19 4.64
CA LEU A 115 -1.45 3.88 4.05
C LEU A 115 -0.29 2.92 4.35
N LEU A 116 0.95 3.39 4.23
CA LEU A 116 2.13 2.56 4.44
C LEU A 116 2.26 2.10 5.90
N GLU A 117 1.99 2.98 6.87
CA GLU A 117 1.95 2.61 8.29
C GLU A 117 0.91 1.50 8.56
N ARG A 118 -0.27 1.61 7.95
CA ARG A 118 -1.32 0.58 8.08
C ARG A 118 -0.93 -0.72 7.38
N LEU A 119 -0.29 -0.63 6.21
CA LEU A 119 0.19 -1.79 5.48
C LEU A 119 1.24 -2.56 6.28
N VAL A 120 2.16 -1.86 6.94
CA VAL A 120 3.15 -2.44 7.86
C VAL A 120 2.46 -3.18 9.01
N ASP A 121 1.43 -2.59 9.61
CA ASP A 121 0.66 -3.26 10.68
C ASP A 121 0.03 -4.56 10.18
N VAL A 122 -0.56 -4.52 8.97
CA VAL A 122 -1.17 -5.70 8.34
C VAL A 122 -0.12 -6.76 8.00
N ALA A 123 1.03 -6.36 7.46
CA ALA A 123 2.13 -7.25 7.13
C ALA A 123 2.66 -8.00 8.36
N ARG A 124 2.84 -7.28 9.49
CA ARG A 124 3.21 -7.88 10.78
C ARG A 124 2.18 -8.89 11.29
N GLU A 125 0.90 -8.53 11.22
CA GLU A 125 -0.18 -9.42 11.66
C GLU A 125 -0.36 -10.62 10.71
N ALA A 126 0.08 -10.49 9.46
CA ALA A 126 0.14 -11.60 8.49
C ALA A 126 1.36 -12.51 8.70
N GLY A 127 2.30 -12.15 9.60
CA GLY A 127 3.50 -12.92 9.92
C GLY A 127 4.69 -12.65 9.00
N LEU A 128 4.73 -11.47 8.35
CA LEU A 128 5.90 -11.02 7.60
C LEU A 128 6.94 -10.40 8.54
N ASP A 129 8.21 -10.72 8.31
CA ASP A 129 9.35 -10.21 9.07
C ASP A 129 10.08 -9.08 8.32
N THR A 130 9.95 -9.05 6.99
CA THR A 130 10.67 -8.08 6.14
C THR A 130 9.78 -7.57 5.03
N LEU A 131 9.83 -6.25 4.77
CA LEU A 131 9.29 -5.65 3.57
C LEU A 131 10.42 -5.06 2.73
N ALA A 132 10.42 -5.36 1.44
CA ALA A 132 11.38 -4.84 0.46
C ALA A 132 10.70 -3.80 -0.43
N ALA A 133 11.36 -2.68 -0.66
CA ALA A 133 10.92 -1.67 -1.62
C ALA A 133 12.04 -1.37 -2.60
N ASP A 134 11.83 -1.65 -3.87
CA ASP A 134 12.70 -1.17 -4.92
C ASP A 134 12.30 0.25 -5.30
N VAL A 135 13.26 1.15 -5.26
CA VAL A 135 13.04 2.59 -5.43
C VAL A 135 14.10 3.14 -6.37
N LEU A 136 13.71 3.95 -7.36
CA LEU A 136 14.69 4.68 -8.15
C LEU A 136 15.49 5.63 -7.23
N ALA A 137 16.81 5.68 -7.39
CA ALA A 137 17.69 6.51 -6.55
C ALA A 137 17.29 8.00 -6.58
N GLY A 138 16.74 8.46 -7.72
CA GLY A 138 16.19 9.82 -7.86
C GLY A 138 14.82 10.04 -7.23
N ASN A 139 14.15 9.00 -6.71
CA ASN A 139 12.83 9.12 -6.08
C ASN A 139 12.96 9.47 -4.58
N ALA A 140 13.47 10.67 -4.31
CA ALA A 140 13.67 11.17 -2.95
C ALA A 140 12.38 11.15 -2.10
N ALA A 141 11.22 11.34 -2.73
CA ALA A 141 9.92 11.32 -2.05
C ALA A 141 9.60 9.94 -1.46
N MET A 142 9.79 8.86 -2.22
CA MET A 142 9.58 7.49 -1.74
C MET A 142 10.61 7.09 -0.69
N LEU A 143 11.88 7.43 -0.87
CA LEU A 143 12.92 7.19 0.13
C LEU A 143 12.64 7.93 1.45
N ALA A 144 12.17 9.19 1.38
CA ALA A 144 11.74 9.93 2.56
C ALA A 144 10.51 9.29 3.23
N LEU A 145 9.54 8.83 2.43
CA LEU A 145 8.35 8.15 2.93
C LEU A 145 8.72 6.90 3.72
N LEU A 146 9.62 6.05 3.21
CA LEU A 146 10.06 4.83 3.91
C LEU A 146 10.74 5.16 5.24
N ARG A 147 11.55 6.22 5.31
CA ARG A 147 12.18 6.67 6.57
C ARG A 147 11.17 7.09 7.63
N THR A 148 9.95 7.51 7.25
CA THR A 148 8.91 7.89 8.22
C THR A 148 8.31 6.71 9.00
N LEU A 149 8.62 5.47 8.62
CA LEU A 149 8.12 4.28 9.32
C LEU A 149 8.73 4.08 10.71
N ASP A 150 9.87 4.72 10.98
CA ASP A 150 10.59 4.59 12.26
C ASP A 150 10.87 3.11 12.64
N LEU A 151 11.29 2.33 11.64
CA LEU A 151 11.66 0.92 11.75
C LEU A 151 13.11 0.73 11.29
N PRO A 152 13.82 -0.31 11.78
CA PRO A 152 15.14 -0.64 11.28
C PRO A 152 15.10 -0.87 9.77
N GLN A 153 16.02 -0.25 9.05
CA GLN A 153 16.10 -0.32 7.59
C GLN A 153 17.53 -0.60 7.15
N ARG A 154 17.67 -1.39 6.08
CA ARG A 154 18.91 -1.56 5.33
C ARG A 154 18.68 -1.11 3.90
N THR A 155 19.68 -0.55 3.28
CA THR A 155 19.61 -0.13 1.89
C THR A 155 20.74 -0.81 1.10
N GLU A 156 20.38 -1.33 -0.06
CA GLU A 156 21.30 -1.91 -1.04
C GLU A 156 21.11 -1.13 -2.34
N SER A 157 22.21 -0.70 -2.96
CA SER A 157 22.16 0.07 -4.20
C SER A 157 22.67 -0.77 -5.36
N ASP A 158 21.92 -0.81 -6.45
CA ASP A 158 22.30 -1.44 -7.69
C ASP A 158 21.96 -0.50 -8.86
N GLY A 159 22.99 0.16 -9.38
CA GLY A 159 22.85 1.17 -10.43
C GLY A 159 21.92 2.32 -10.00
N ASP A 160 20.84 2.52 -10.75
CA ASP A 160 19.85 3.57 -10.51
C ASP A 160 18.73 3.14 -9.55
N THR A 161 18.83 1.94 -8.95
CA THR A 161 17.84 1.40 -8.03
C THR A 161 18.42 1.27 -6.62
N VAL A 162 17.61 1.58 -5.63
CA VAL A 162 17.89 1.36 -4.20
C VAL A 162 16.82 0.42 -3.66
N THR A 163 17.23 -0.75 -3.22
CA THR A 163 16.37 -1.66 -2.47
C THR A 163 16.42 -1.29 -1.00
N VAL A 164 15.28 -0.93 -0.43
CA VAL A 164 15.13 -0.65 1.00
C VAL A 164 14.47 -1.84 1.67
N LEU A 165 15.19 -2.50 2.58
CA LEU A 165 14.69 -3.60 3.41
C LEU A 165 14.25 -3.04 4.76
N VAL A 166 12.96 -3.16 5.07
CA VAL A 166 12.35 -2.73 6.33
C VAL A 166 12.16 -3.94 7.24
N ASP A 167 12.78 -3.95 8.40
CA ASP A 167 12.66 -5.02 9.39
C ASP A 167 11.38 -4.82 10.23
N LEU A 168 10.51 -5.84 10.20
CA LEU A 168 9.25 -5.87 10.93
C LEU A 168 9.32 -6.68 12.24
N SER A 169 10.42 -7.36 12.52
CA SER A 169 10.56 -8.31 13.63
C SER A 169 10.59 -7.67 15.03
N GLY A 170 10.61 -6.34 15.11
CA GLY A 170 10.73 -5.57 16.36
C GLY A 170 9.49 -5.60 17.26
N THR A 171 9.35 -4.55 18.08
CA THR A 171 8.33 -4.40 19.13
C THR A 171 6.91 -4.75 18.66
N ALA A 172 6.19 -5.51 19.49
CA ALA A 172 4.80 -5.90 19.22
C ALA A 172 3.89 -4.69 18.98
N LEU A 173 2.96 -4.83 18.05
CA LEU A 173 1.99 -3.78 17.75
C LEU A 173 1.11 -3.46 18.97
N PRO A 174 0.82 -2.17 19.24
CA PRO A 174 -0.21 -1.78 20.19
C PRO A 174 -1.55 -2.46 19.89
N ALA A 175 -2.32 -2.82 20.91
CA ALA A 175 -3.56 -3.60 20.77
C ALA A 175 -4.54 -2.99 19.74
N ALA A 176 -4.72 -1.67 19.75
CA ALA A 176 -5.61 -0.99 18.80
C ALA A 176 -5.14 -1.09 17.33
N ARG A 177 -3.82 -1.02 17.09
CA ARG A 177 -3.23 -1.18 15.75
C ARG A 177 -3.36 -2.62 15.28
N ARG A 178 -3.10 -3.59 16.16
CA ARG A 178 -3.26 -5.03 15.88
C ARG A 178 -4.71 -5.35 15.51
N GLU A 179 -5.67 -4.88 16.29
CA GLU A 179 -7.08 -5.11 16.02
C GLU A 179 -7.53 -4.53 14.68
N ARG A 180 -7.07 -3.32 14.33
CA ARG A 180 -7.30 -2.73 13.02
C ARG A 180 -6.72 -3.60 11.89
N ALA A 181 -5.47 -4.05 12.03
CA ALA A 181 -4.81 -4.90 11.05
C ALA A 181 -5.57 -6.22 10.83
N ARG A 182 -6.02 -6.87 11.91
CA ARG A 182 -6.85 -8.09 11.86
C ARG A 182 -8.15 -7.87 11.11
N ARG A 183 -8.84 -6.77 11.34
CA ARG A 183 -10.07 -6.43 10.61
C ARG A 183 -9.81 -6.27 9.12
N HIS A 184 -8.73 -5.60 8.72
CA HIS A 184 -8.35 -5.49 7.31
C HIS A 184 -8.08 -6.86 6.68
N LEU A 185 -7.31 -7.72 7.35
CA LEU A 185 -7.04 -9.08 6.87
C LEU A 185 -8.32 -9.92 6.75
N ALA A 186 -9.20 -9.87 7.74
CA ALA A 186 -10.48 -10.60 7.70
C ALA A 186 -11.35 -10.14 6.53
N ARG A 187 -11.45 -8.82 6.30
CA ARG A 187 -12.21 -8.25 5.17
C ARG A 187 -11.61 -8.66 3.82
N ALA A 188 -10.29 -8.67 3.67
CA ALA A 188 -9.65 -9.09 2.43
C ALA A 188 -9.91 -10.57 2.13
N ARG A 189 -9.80 -11.44 3.14
CA ARG A 189 -10.02 -12.89 3.01
C ARG A 189 -11.48 -13.25 2.71
N SER A 190 -12.44 -12.45 3.16
CA SER A 190 -13.87 -12.68 2.88
C SER A 190 -14.26 -12.40 1.42
N VAL A 191 -13.43 -11.66 0.68
CA VAL A 191 -13.65 -11.28 -0.72
C VAL A 191 -12.73 -12.06 -1.67
N ALA A 192 -11.73 -12.76 -1.12
CA ALA A 192 -10.83 -13.60 -1.91
C ALA A 192 -11.62 -14.74 -2.57
N PRO A 193 -11.39 -15.04 -3.87
CA PRO A 193 -11.96 -16.22 -4.50
C PRO A 193 -11.42 -17.49 -3.82
N PRO A 194 -12.19 -18.57 -3.85
CA PRO A 194 -11.79 -19.87 -3.28
C PRO A 194 -10.54 -20.44 -3.96
#